data_6fbc87ecd599c18239f7027499315599
#
_entry.id   6fbc87ecd599c18239f7027499315599
#
_cell.length_a   1.000
_cell.length_b   1.000
_cell.length_c   1.000
_cell.angle_alpha   90.00
_cell.angle_beta   90.00
_cell.angle_gamma   90.00
#
_symmetry.space_group_name_H-M   'P 1'
#
loop_
_entity.id
_entity.type
_entity.pdbx_description
1 polymer ?
#
loop_
_entity_poly.entity_id
_entity_poly.type
_entity_poly.pdbx_seq_one_letter_code
_entity_poly.pdbx_strand_id
1 'polypeptide(L)'
;MPLIGTTNEEKIWNYLKSKGLSDYGVAGLMGNLYAESGLRPNNLQNTYEGKFGMADAEYTELVDKGRYTNFVRDSAGYGLAQWTYWSRKEALLAYAKASKKSIGDLEMQLDFLLKELSSYGLLGRLKTVSTVLEASNIVLLEFEKPASMNTAATQVKRAEYGQKYFDKYAKKGSVSSMGFSNSPLATVRMISPNRTPNRNHAIDTITIHCFVGQVTAKRGCEVFQPSSKGASCNYVVGYDGSIGLCVEEKDRSWCTGGYKKVNGISGSSNDYQAVTIEVACEAKHPYAITEKAMAALIELCTDICRRNGIKKLLWSGDKNLVGNPAKQNLTVHRWFANKACPGDYIYQRLGDIAAKVNAKLGVTPPAETKPVSTVPYKVRITATDLRIRKGPGTNTDIVQKAIKPGVYTIVSEATGQGAILWGKLKSGIGWVSLDYCKKLS
;
A
#
# COMPACT_ATOMS: atom_id res chain seq x y z
N MET A 1 -7.72 -31.10 3.27
CA MET A 1 -8.05 -30.57 1.94
C MET A 1 -6.83 -30.77 1.05
N PRO A 2 -6.97 -31.24 -0.18
CA PRO A 2 -5.80 -31.44 -1.04
C PRO A 2 -5.02 -30.12 -1.21
N LEU A 3 -3.69 -30.21 -1.22
CA LEU A 3 -2.82 -29.06 -1.41
C LEU A 3 -3.03 -28.45 -2.81
N ILE A 4 -3.26 -27.15 -2.89
CA ILE A 4 -3.51 -26.40 -4.12
C ILE A 4 -2.19 -25.81 -4.62
N GLY A 5 -1.80 -26.13 -5.86
CA GLY A 5 -0.61 -25.62 -6.53
C GLY A 5 0.15 -26.68 -7.28
N THR A 6 1.08 -26.26 -8.13
CA THR A 6 1.91 -27.14 -8.99
C THR A 6 3.29 -27.44 -8.38
N THR A 7 3.83 -26.49 -7.61
CA THR A 7 5.12 -26.61 -6.93
C THR A 7 4.97 -26.66 -5.43
N ASN A 8 5.99 -27.17 -4.70
CA ASN A 8 5.98 -27.13 -3.24
C ASN A 8 5.82 -25.72 -2.70
N GLU A 9 6.49 -24.74 -3.28
CA GLU A 9 6.34 -23.33 -2.90
C GLU A 9 4.89 -22.87 -2.95
N GLU A 10 4.19 -23.12 -4.06
CA GLU A 10 2.81 -22.71 -4.27
C GLU A 10 1.85 -23.45 -3.31
N LYS A 11 2.07 -24.76 -3.13
CA LYS A 11 1.31 -25.60 -2.21
C LYS A 11 1.46 -25.10 -0.77
N ILE A 12 2.69 -24.81 -0.33
CA ILE A 12 2.98 -24.31 1.03
C ILE A 12 2.32 -22.94 1.23
N TRP A 13 2.49 -22.01 0.27
CA TRP A 13 1.88 -20.69 0.34
C TRP A 13 0.37 -20.79 0.52
N ASN A 14 -0.31 -21.48 -0.41
CA ASN A 14 -1.77 -21.61 -0.40
C ASN A 14 -2.29 -22.32 0.86
N TYR A 15 -1.59 -23.35 1.32
CA TYR A 15 -1.94 -24.06 2.53
C TYR A 15 -1.86 -23.14 3.78
N LEU A 16 -0.76 -22.43 3.98
CA LEU A 16 -0.59 -21.52 5.11
C LEU A 16 -1.58 -20.35 5.06
N LYS A 17 -1.90 -19.85 3.87
CA LYS A 17 -2.96 -18.85 3.69
C LYS A 17 -4.33 -19.39 4.10
N SER A 18 -4.68 -20.63 3.75
CA SER A 18 -5.93 -21.27 4.15
C SER A 18 -6.08 -21.44 5.66
N LYS A 19 -4.96 -21.45 6.41
CA LYS A 19 -4.95 -21.50 7.89
C LYS A 19 -4.97 -20.12 8.54
N GLY A 20 -5.13 -19.06 7.72
CA GLY A 20 -5.35 -17.68 8.18
C GLY A 20 -4.09 -16.90 8.54
N LEU A 21 -2.89 -17.34 8.12
CA LEU A 21 -1.68 -16.53 8.27
C LEU A 21 -1.76 -15.29 7.37
N SER A 22 -1.19 -14.16 7.82
CA SER A 22 -1.03 -12.98 7.00
C SER A 22 -0.06 -13.26 5.84
N ASP A 23 -0.09 -12.49 4.77
CA ASP A 23 0.88 -12.63 3.67
C ASP A 23 2.32 -12.47 4.17
N TYR A 24 2.54 -11.56 5.10
CA TYR A 24 3.83 -11.37 5.77
C TYR A 24 4.23 -12.57 6.62
N GLY A 25 3.26 -13.13 7.37
CA GLY A 25 3.48 -14.32 8.19
C GLY A 25 3.86 -15.55 7.38
N VAL A 26 3.14 -15.80 6.27
CA VAL A 26 3.47 -16.87 5.33
C VAL A 26 4.86 -16.66 4.72
N ALA A 27 5.14 -15.46 4.23
CA ALA A 27 6.41 -15.13 3.60
C ALA A 27 7.60 -15.31 4.55
N GLY A 28 7.51 -14.78 5.76
CA GLY A 28 8.58 -14.90 6.75
C GLY A 28 8.82 -16.34 7.19
N LEU A 29 7.76 -17.14 7.35
CA LEU A 29 7.86 -18.57 7.65
C LEU A 29 8.52 -19.33 6.48
N MET A 30 8.06 -19.11 5.25
CA MET A 30 8.64 -19.75 4.06
C MET A 30 10.10 -19.38 3.84
N GLY A 31 10.51 -18.15 4.14
CA GLY A 31 11.92 -17.74 4.06
C GLY A 31 12.83 -18.55 4.97
N ASN A 32 12.36 -18.87 6.17
CA ASN A 32 13.06 -19.75 7.12
C ASN A 32 13.07 -21.19 6.62
N LEU A 33 11.93 -21.75 6.25
CA LEU A 33 11.84 -23.13 5.72
C LEU A 33 12.70 -23.32 4.46
N TYR A 34 12.81 -22.29 3.59
CA TYR A 34 13.71 -22.34 2.44
C TYR A 34 15.17 -22.43 2.87
N ALA A 35 15.57 -21.67 3.87
CA ALA A 35 16.95 -21.72 4.38
C ALA A 35 17.27 -23.06 5.05
N GLU A 36 16.28 -23.75 5.63
CA GLU A 36 16.45 -25.05 6.25
C GLU A 36 16.52 -26.21 5.24
N SER A 37 15.56 -26.25 4.31
CA SER A 37 15.38 -27.44 3.45
C SER A 37 15.20 -27.17 1.97
N GLY A 38 15.22 -25.88 1.53
CA GLY A 38 14.79 -25.51 0.19
C GLY A 38 13.33 -25.85 -0.09
N LEU A 39 12.48 -25.88 0.94
CA LEU A 39 11.06 -26.27 0.88
C LEU A 39 10.83 -27.74 0.43
N ARG A 40 11.78 -28.63 0.72
CA ARG A 40 11.70 -30.06 0.39
C ARG A 40 11.25 -30.84 1.65
N PRO A 41 10.09 -31.50 1.63
CA PRO A 41 9.58 -32.21 2.81
C PRO A 41 10.32 -33.53 3.10
N ASN A 42 11.05 -34.08 2.13
CA ASN A 42 11.86 -35.28 2.31
C ASN A 42 13.36 -35.00 2.48
N ASN A 43 13.74 -33.73 2.71
CA ASN A 43 15.16 -33.35 2.79
C ASN A 43 15.85 -33.94 4.03
N LEU A 44 16.77 -34.87 3.81
CA LEU A 44 17.77 -35.26 4.81
C LEU A 44 18.87 -34.19 4.84
N GLN A 45 19.36 -33.82 6.01
CA GLN A 45 20.45 -32.86 6.13
C GLN A 45 21.65 -33.29 5.27
N ASN A 46 22.09 -32.43 4.35
CA ASN A 46 23.08 -32.75 3.31
C ASN A 46 24.38 -33.37 3.87
N THR A 47 24.85 -32.94 5.06
CA THR A 47 26.03 -33.51 5.72
C THR A 47 25.84 -34.96 6.17
N TYR A 48 24.60 -35.39 6.33
CA TYR A 48 24.24 -36.75 6.74
C TYR A 48 23.94 -37.68 5.56
N GLU A 49 23.62 -37.17 4.36
CA GLU A 49 23.48 -37.97 3.15
C GLU A 49 24.77 -38.77 2.91
N GLY A 50 25.93 -38.10 2.89
CA GLY A 50 27.23 -38.76 2.77
C GLY A 50 27.58 -39.67 3.95
N LYS A 51 27.22 -39.27 5.19
CA LYS A 51 27.51 -40.04 6.39
C LYS A 51 26.72 -41.34 6.46
N PHE A 52 25.50 -41.34 6.00
CA PHE A 52 24.63 -42.52 6.01
C PHE A 52 24.69 -43.30 4.69
N GLY A 53 25.26 -42.75 3.63
CA GLY A 53 25.24 -43.31 2.28
C GLY A 53 23.84 -43.43 1.69
N MET A 54 22.89 -42.54 2.12
CA MET A 54 21.49 -42.57 1.72
C MET A 54 21.08 -41.22 1.15
N ALA A 55 20.38 -41.26 0.01
CA ALA A 55 19.72 -40.08 -0.53
C ALA A 55 18.38 -39.81 0.19
N ASP A 56 17.83 -38.55 0.05
CA ASP A 56 16.58 -38.11 0.62
C ASP A 56 15.42 -39.14 0.51
N ALA A 57 15.20 -39.64 -0.69
CA ALA A 57 14.11 -40.57 -0.98
C ALA A 57 14.31 -41.93 -0.32
N GLU A 58 15.51 -42.45 -0.36
CA GLU A 58 15.86 -43.74 0.24
C GLU A 58 15.75 -43.70 1.76
N TYR A 59 16.29 -42.65 2.39
CA TYR A 59 16.17 -42.45 3.82
C TYR A 59 14.70 -42.40 4.26
N THR A 60 13.87 -41.61 3.54
CA THR A 60 12.42 -41.49 3.81
C THR A 60 11.74 -42.87 3.72
N GLU A 61 12.01 -43.63 2.63
CA GLU A 61 11.43 -44.95 2.39
C GLU A 61 11.81 -45.95 3.49
N LEU A 62 13.08 -45.98 3.89
CA LEU A 62 13.57 -46.89 4.93
C LEU A 62 12.93 -46.58 6.31
N VAL A 63 12.74 -45.32 6.63
CA VAL A 63 12.04 -44.90 7.86
C VAL A 63 10.57 -45.30 7.81
N ASP A 64 9.88 -45.01 6.72
CA ASP A 64 8.43 -45.31 6.56
C ASP A 64 8.17 -46.84 6.64
N LYS A 65 9.07 -47.64 6.12
CA LYS A 65 9.00 -49.12 6.18
C LYS A 65 9.48 -49.71 7.51
N GLY A 66 9.95 -48.87 8.44
CA GLY A 66 10.50 -49.33 9.72
C GLY A 66 11.83 -50.10 9.59
N ARG A 67 12.51 -50.00 8.45
CA ARG A 67 13.82 -50.63 8.19
C ARG A 67 14.98 -49.80 8.75
N TYR A 68 14.84 -48.49 8.82
CA TYR A 68 15.74 -47.59 9.50
C TYR A 68 15.14 -47.18 10.85
N THR A 69 15.61 -47.77 11.92
CA THR A 69 15.03 -47.62 13.26
C THR A 69 15.61 -46.45 14.07
N ASN A 70 16.76 -45.93 13.62
CA ASN A 70 17.49 -44.89 14.38
C ASN A 70 17.02 -43.46 14.07
N PHE A 71 15.96 -43.26 13.29
CA PHE A 71 15.43 -41.95 12.86
C PHE A 71 15.34 -40.94 14.02
N VAL A 72 14.84 -41.37 15.17
CA VAL A 72 14.63 -40.48 16.33
C VAL A 72 15.95 -40.06 16.98
N ARG A 73 17.01 -40.88 16.92
CA ARG A 73 18.25 -40.67 17.66
C ARG A 73 19.48 -40.41 16.80
N ASP A 74 19.34 -40.31 15.49
CA ASP A 74 20.44 -40.17 14.54
C ASP A 74 21.06 -38.76 14.46
N SER A 75 20.43 -37.79 15.11
CA SER A 75 20.85 -36.36 15.13
C SER A 75 20.90 -35.68 13.77
N ALA A 76 20.33 -36.28 12.72
CA ALA A 76 20.22 -35.68 11.41
C ALA A 76 18.97 -34.80 11.30
N GLY A 77 19.09 -33.61 10.73
CA GLY A 77 17.94 -32.77 10.38
C GLY A 77 17.12 -33.40 9.25
N TYR A 78 15.80 -33.34 9.35
CA TYR A 78 14.90 -33.92 8.35
C TYR A 78 13.68 -33.02 8.08
N GLY A 79 13.27 -32.98 6.81
CA GLY A 79 12.04 -32.37 6.36
C GLY A 79 12.08 -30.84 6.29
N LEU A 80 10.90 -30.22 6.16
CA LEU A 80 10.73 -28.77 5.94
C LEU A 80 11.47 -27.90 6.93
N ALA A 81 11.35 -28.19 8.24
CA ALA A 81 11.95 -27.40 9.32
C ALA A 81 13.21 -28.07 9.90
N GLN A 82 13.84 -28.98 9.16
CA GLN A 82 15.05 -29.70 9.59
C GLN A 82 14.99 -30.18 11.03
N TRP A 83 13.90 -30.89 11.39
CA TRP A 83 13.72 -31.45 12.72
C TRP A 83 14.90 -32.35 13.10
N THR A 84 15.67 -31.93 14.09
CA THR A 84 16.94 -32.58 14.49
C THR A 84 16.84 -33.15 15.90
N TYR A 85 16.23 -32.41 16.84
CA TYR A 85 16.17 -32.83 18.24
C TYR A 85 15.27 -34.05 18.41
N TRP A 86 15.75 -35.03 19.17
CA TRP A 86 15.12 -36.36 19.28
C TRP A 86 13.62 -36.29 19.62
N SER A 87 13.20 -35.46 20.57
CA SER A 87 11.79 -35.40 20.95
C SER A 87 10.91 -34.81 19.85
N ARG A 88 11.42 -33.88 19.06
CA ARG A 88 10.70 -33.34 17.88
C ARG A 88 10.61 -34.37 16.77
N LYS A 89 11.68 -35.14 16.51
CA LYS A 89 11.68 -36.25 15.53
C LYS A 89 10.74 -37.39 15.95
N GLU A 90 10.71 -37.74 17.27
CA GLU A 90 9.76 -38.70 17.80
C GLU A 90 8.32 -38.28 17.60
N ALA A 91 8.02 -36.99 17.90
CA ALA A 91 6.68 -36.41 17.71
C ALA A 91 6.29 -36.38 16.22
N LEU A 92 7.21 -36.01 15.30
CA LEU A 92 6.99 -36.05 13.85
C LEU A 92 6.67 -37.46 13.37
N LEU A 93 7.46 -38.46 13.77
CA LEU A 93 7.25 -39.86 13.41
C LEU A 93 5.91 -40.39 13.94
N ALA A 94 5.58 -40.07 15.18
CA ALA A 94 4.30 -40.45 15.78
C ALA A 94 3.11 -39.81 15.04
N TYR A 95 3.26 -38.53 14.68
CA TYR A 95 2.23 -37.80 13.92
C TYR A 95 2.02 -38.37 12.53
N ALA A 96 3.11 -38.70 11.81
CA ALA A 96 3.06 -39.34 10.49
C ALA A 96 2.36 -40.70 10.55
N LYS A 97 2.73 -41.56 11.54
CA LYS A 97 2.08 -42.86 11.74
C LYS A 97 0.60 -42.72 12.06
N ALA A 98 0.21 -41.80 12.95
CA ALA A 98 -1.18 -41.55 13.30
C ALA A 98 -1.98 -41.07 12.12
N SER A 99 -1.40 -40.26 11.26
CA SER A 99 -2.00 -39.74 10.03
C SER A 99 -1.98 -40.75 8.87
N LYS A 100 -1.34 -41.91 9.03
CA LYS A 100 -1.11 -42.93 7.98
C LYS A 100 -0.44 -42.31 6.74
N LYS A 101 0.52 -41.41 6.95
CA LYS A 101 1.25 -40.71 5.91
C LYS A 101 2.75 -40.99 6.04
N SER A 102 3.47 -40.80 4.92
CA SER A 102 4.93 -40.78 4.92
C SER A 102 5.46 -39.68 5.81
N ILE A 103 6.62 -39.89 6.45
CA ILE A 103 7.34 -38.82 7.14
C ILE A 103 7.71 -37.65 6.18
N GLY A 104 7.84 -37.93 4.87
CA GLY A 104 8.11 -36.95 3.81
C GLY A 104 6.85 -36.36 3.16
N ASP A 105 5.63 -36.64 3.64
CA ASP A 105 4.41 -36.05 3.09
C ASP A 105 4.31 -34.58 3.42
N LEU A 106 4.14 -33.74 2.40
CA LEU A 106 4.14 -32.28 2.53
C LEU A 106 2.97 -31.77 3.40
N GLU A 107 1.76 -32.30 3.18
CA GLU A 107 0.58 -31.85 3.93
C GLU A 107 0.71 -32.22 5.40
N MET A 108 1.14 -33.44 5.69
CA MET A 108 1.37 -33.93 7.06
C MET A 108 2.42 -33.06 7.79
N GLN A 109 3.53 -32.73 7.15
CA GLN A 109 4.56 -31.88 7.76
C GLN A 109 4.08 -30.46 7.99
N LEU A 110 3.25 -29.90 7.11
CA LEU A 110 2.66 -28.58 7.30
C LEU A 110 1.67 -28.58 8.47
N ASP A 111 0.85 -29.62 8.60
CA ASP A 111 -0.06 -29.76 9.75
C ASP A 111 0.72 -29.90 11.06
N PHE A 112 1.80 -30.70 11.07
CA PHE A 112 2.68 -30.87 12.24
C PHE A 112 3.38 -29.57 12.61
N LEU A 113 3.93 -28.83 11.61
CA LEU A 113 4.56 -27.53 11.79
C LEU A 113 3.61 -26.51 12.45
N LEU A 114 2.37 -26.42 11.97
CA LEU A 114 1.37 -25.51 12.55
C LEU A 114 1.01 -25.89 13.98
N LYS A 115 0.97 -27.19 14.31
CA LYS A 115 0.76 -27.69 15.67
C LYS A 115 1.90 -27.23 16.59
N GLU A 116 3.17 -27.38 16.15
CA GLU A 116 4.32 -26.87 16.91
C GLU A 116 4.28 -25.34 17.06
N LEU A 117 4.06 -24.58 15.98
CA LEU A 117 3.97 -23.12 16.04
C LEU A 117 2.85 -22.65 16.98
N SER A 118 1.75 -23.39 17.05
CA SER A 118 0.65 -23.11 17.99
C SER A 118 1.08 -23.37 19.43
N SER A 119 1.78 -24.49 19.71
CA SER A 119 2.27 -24.82 21.05
C SER A 119 3.31 -23.83 21.59
N TYR A 120 4.08 -23.22 20.70
CA TYR A 120 5.01 -22.11 21.03
C TYR A 120 4.33 -20.74 21.12
N GLY A 121 3.02 -20.64 20.88
CA GLY A 121 2.29 -19.36 20.88
C GLY A 121 2.59 -18.45 19.68
N LEU A 122 3.26 -18.95 18.64
CA LEU A 122 3.73 -18.14 17.50
C LEU A 122 2.68 -18.00 16.39
N LEU A 123 1.77 -18.97 16.28
CA LEU A 123 0.79 -19.00 15.18
C LEU A 123 -0.12 -17.76 15.17
N GLY A 124 -0.56 -17.29 16.34
CA GLY A 124 -1.37 -16.08 16.48
C GLY A 124 -0.64 -14.83 16.00
N ARG A 125 0.64 -14.71 16.33
CA ARG A 125 1.49 -13.59 15.93
C ARG A 125 1.69 -13.57 14.40
N LEU A 126 1.94 -14.74 13.78
CA LEU A 126 2.08 -14.85 12.31
C LEU A 126 0.80 -14.54 11.54
N LYS A 127 -0.37 -14.56 12.18
CA LYS A 127 -1.63 -14.11 11.58
C LYS A 127 -1.78 -12.59 11.50
N THR A 128 -1.11 -11.84 12.38
CA THR A 128 -1.30 -10.39 12.53
C THR A 128 -0.07 -9.55 12.19
N VAL A 129 1.09 -10.17 12.04
CA VAL A 129 2.35 -9.49 11.71
C VAL A 129 2.24 -8.69 10.41
N SER A 130 2.92 -7.54 10.34
CA SER A 130 2.78 -6.54 9.28
C SER A 130 4.02 -6.36 8.38
N THR A 131 5.12 -7.07 8.67
CA THR A 131 6.32 -7.05 7.82
C THR A 131 6.94 -8.44 7.67
N VAL A 132 7.59 -8.71 6.53
CA VAL A 132 8.30 -9.97 6.30
C VAL A 132 9.46 -10.14 7.28
N LEU A 133 10.17 -9.06 7.59
CA LEU A 133 11.31 -9.10 8.53
C LEU A 133 10.86 -9.51 9.94
N GLU A 134 9.77 -8.92 10.43
CA GLU A 134 9.20 -9.26 11.74
C GLU A 134 8.76 -10.73 11.78
N ALA A 135 8.02 -11.18 10.76
CA ALA A 135 7.59 -12.57 10.65
C ALA A 135 8.77 -13.54 10.60
N SER A 136 9.79 -13.22 9.80
CA SER A 136 11.01 -14.02 9.68
C SER A 136 11.76 -14.11 11.02
N ASN A 137 11.89 -13.00 11.75
CA ASN A 137 12.57 -12.97 13.04
C ASN A 137 11.81 -13.75 14.13
N ILE A 138 10.48 -13.71 14.13
CA ILE A 138 9.66 -14.55 15.04
C ILE A 138 10.01 -16.02 14.83
N VAL A 139 10.04 -16.50 13.59
CA VAL A 139 10.34 -17.91 13.29
C VAL A 139 11.80 -18.23 13.58
N LEU A 140 12.74 -17.40 13.16
CA LEU A 140 14.17 -17.62 13.34
C LEU A 140 14.57 -17.68 14.82
N LEU A 141 14.13 -16.71 15.61
CA LEU A 141 14.59 -16.52 16.99
C LEU A 141 13.84 -17.39 18.01
N GLU A 142 12.60 -17.76 17.72
CA GLU A 142 11.73 -18.40 18.69
C GLU A 142 11.38 -19.86 18.32
N PHE A 143 11.52 -20.25 17.04
CA PHE A 143 11.21 -21.59 16.55
C PHE A 143 12.44 -22.35 16.04
N GLU A 144 13.17 -21.84 15.06
CA GLU A 144 14.30 -22.54 14.41
C GLU A 144 15.57 -22.53 15.29
N LYS A 145 15.92 -21.40 15.86
CA LYS A 145 17.03 -21.17 16.80
C LYS A 145 18.40 -21.71 16.35
N PRO A 146 18.84 -21.48 15.11
CA PRO A 146 20.19 -21.90 14.71
C PRO A 146 21.27 -21.11 15.48
N ALA A 147 22.46 -21.65 15.60
CA ALA A 147 23.56 -21.01 16.34
C ALA A 147 23.86 -19.57 15.89
N SER A 148 23.64 -19.27 14.60
CA SER A 148 23.84 -17.93 14.01
C SER A 148 22.63 -17.00 14.10
N MET A 149 21.55 -17.36 14.80
CA MET A 149 20.27 -16.62 14.79
C MET A 149 20.39 -15.14 15.18
N ASN A 150 21.31 -14.81 16.06
CA ASN A 150 21.50 -13.45 16.59
C ASN A 150 22.35 -12.56 15.67
N THR A 151 22.86 -13.06 14.56
CA THR A 151 23.62 -12.24 13.61
C THR A 151 22.70 -11.49 12.67
N ALA A 152 22.94 -10.18 12.49
CA ALA A 152 22.16 -9.37 11.54
C ALA A 152 22.16 -9.96 10.12
N ALA A 153 23.28 -10.54 9.70
CA ALA A 153 23.39 -11.18 8.38
C ALA A 153 22.42 -12.36 8.21
N THR A 154 22.28 -13.22 9.24
CA THR A 154 21.33 -14.33 9.20
C THR A 154 19.88 -13.85 9.16
N GLN A 155 19.54 -12.85 9.98
CA GLN A 155 18.20 -12.27 10.04
C GLN A 155 17.80 -11.65 8.71
N VAL A 156 18.68 -10.83 8.13
CA VAL A 156 18.47 -10.19 6.84
C VAL A 156 18.31 -11.22 5.72
N LYS A 157 19.22 -12.20 5.66
CA LYS A 157 19.21 -13.23 4.60
C LYS A 157 17.91 -14.06 4.60
N ARG A 158 17.42 -14.45 5.77
CA ARG A 158 16.16 -15.21 5.86
C ARG A 158 14.94 -14.35 5.52
N ALA A 159 14.95 -13.08 5.93
CA ALA A 159 13.92 -12.13 5.54
C ALA A 159 13.93 -11.85 4.01
N GLU A 160 15.10 -11.78 3.37
CA GLU A 160 15.22 -11.66 1.90
C GLU A 160 14.64 -12.85 1.16
N TYR A 161 14.86 -14.08 1.65
CA TYR A 161 14.19 -15.26 1.09
C TYR A 161 12.65 -15.14 1.24
N GLY A 162 12.18 -14.72 2.40
CA GLY A 162 10.76 -14.45 2.64
C GLY A 162 10.22 -13.38 1.72
N GLN A 163 10.97 -12.29 1.50
CA GLN A 163 10.56 -11.20 0.62
C GLN A 163 10.34 -11.67 -0.82
N LYS A 164 11.16 -12.60 -1.32
CA LYS A 164 10.95 -13.19 -2.65
C LYS A 164 9.62 -13.93 -2.75
N TYR A 165 9.23 -14.68 -1.71
CA TYR A 165 7.91 -15.35 -1.66
C TYR A 165 6.77 -14.36 -1.51
N PHE A 166 6.93 -13.33 -0.70
CA PHE A 166 5.96 -12.24 -0.61
C PHE A 166 5.75 -11.59 -1.98
N ASP A 167 6.84 -11.23 -2.66
CA ASP A 167 6.79 -10.60 -3.99
C ASP A 167 6.19 -11.53 -5.06
N LYS A 168 6.41 -12.84 -4.93
CA LYS A 168 5.92 -13.84 -5.88
C LYS A 168 4.44 -14.19 -5.68
N TYR A 169 3.99 -14.31 -4.44
CA TYR A 169 2.70 -14.91 -4.11
C TYR A 169 1.70 -13.95 -3.46
N ALA A 170 2.11 -13.05 -2.55
CA ALA A 170 1.23 -12.06 -1.96
C ALA A 170 0.66 -11.14 -3.04
N LYS A 171 1.51 -10.77 -4.01
CA LYS A 171 1.10 -9.99 -5.18
C LYS A 171 0.27 -10.80 -6.18
N LYS A 172 0.46 -12.13 -6.29
CA LYS A 172 -0.35 -13.00 -7.16
C LYS A 172 -1.72 -13.32 -6.58
N GLY A 173 -1.82 -13.60 -5.29
CA GLY A 173 -3.09 -13.93 -4.62
C GLY A 173 -4.05 -12.75 -4.57
N SER A 174 -3.53 -11.50 -4.44
CA SER A 174 -4.34 -10.29 -4.49
C SER A 174 -4.77 -9.90 -5.91
N VAL A 175 -4.02 -10.31 -6.94
CA VAL A 175 -4.28 -9.92 -8.34
C VAL A 175 -5.23 -10.89 -9.05
N SER A 176 -5.28 -12.19 -8.70
CA SER A 176 -6.16 -13.14 -9.38
C SER A 176 -7.61 -13.16 -8.87
N SER A 177 -7.90 -12.59 -7.69
CA SER A 177 -9.25 -12.41 -7.16
C SER A 177 -9.77 -10.97 -7.22
N MET A 178 -8.93 -9.99 -7.60
CA MET A 178 -9.36 -8.63 -7.85
C MET A 178 -9.93 -8.55 -9.26
N GLY A 179 -11.23 -8.62 -9.37
CA GLY A 179 -11.92 -8.18 -10.55
C GLY A 179 -11.71 -6.69 -10.76
N PHE A 180 -10.54 -6.29 -11.30
CA PHE A 180 -10.35 -4.91 -11.71
C PHE A 180 -11.46 -4.54 -12.69
N SER A 181 -12.25 -3.56 -12.35
CA SER A 181 -13.27 -3.00 -13.23
C SER A 181 -12.96 -1.52 -13.47
N ASN A 182 -13.14 -1.08 -14.71
CA ASN A 182 -12.98 0.33 -15.04
C ASN A 182 -14.21 1.13 -14.60
N SER A 183 -14.03 2.43 -14.36
CA SER A 183 -15.12 3.32 -14.02
C SER A 183 -16.18 3.39 -15.13
N PRO A 184 -17.46 3.15 -14.82
CA PRO A 184 -18.56 3.34 -15.77
C PRO A 184 -18.78 4.81 -16.10
N LEU A 185 -18.20 5.75 -15.36
CA LEU A 185 -18.28 7.19 -15.63
C LEU A 185 -17.44 7.60 -16.84
N ALA A 186 -16.50 6.75 -17.27
CA ALA A 186 -15.68 7.02 -18.47
C ALA A 186 -16.47 6.72 -19.75
N THR A 187 -17.01 7.77 -20.37
CA THR A 187 -17.76 7.68 -21.62
C THR A 187 -16.88 7.67 -22.87
N VAL A 188 -15.64 8.07 -22.75
CA VAL A 188 -14.60 7.99 -23.78
C VAL A 188 -13.65 6.86 -23.42
N ARG A 189 -13.37 5.95 -24.36
CA ARG A 189 -12.43 4.84 -24.17
C ARG A 189 -11.44 4.80 -25.32
N MET A 190 -10.18 5.15 -25.04
CA MET A 190 -9.09 5.16 -26.00
C MET A 190 -7.83 4.62 -25.32
N ILE A 191 -7.62 3.31 -25.43
CA ILE A 191 -6.56 2.62 -24.68
C ILE A 191 -5.20 2.90 -25.28
N SER A 192 -4.32 3.51 -24.49
CA SER A 192 -2.94 3.85 -24.86
C SER A 192 -2.05 2.60 -24.89
N PRO A 193 -1.13 2.50 -25.86
CA PRO A 193 -0.08 1.48 -25.85
C PRO A 193 0.97 1.71 -24.75
N ASN A 194 1.07 2.94 -24.23
CA ASN A 194 2.04 3.35 -23.20
C ASN A 194 1.60 2.86 -21.82
N ARG A 195 1.64 1.54 -21.58
CA ARG A 195 1.26 0.92 -20.31
C ARG A 195 2.08 -0.33 -20.03
N THR A 196 2.09 -0.73 -18.78
CA THR A 196 2.60 -2.04 -18.38
C THR A 196 1.40 -2.93 -18.08
N PRO A 197 1.21 -4.03 -18.84
CA PRO A 197 0.13 -4.99 -18.59
C PRO A 197 0.26 -5.65 -17.22
N ASN A 198 -0.90 -6.02 -16.65
CA ASN A 198 -1.00 -6.77 -15.41
C ASN A 198 -0.36 -6.05 -14.22
N ARG A 199 -1.13 -5.14 -13.63
CA ARG A 199 -0.78 -4.48 -12.37
C ARG A 199 -0.41 -5.53 -11.31
N ASN A 200 0.70 -5.34 -10.63
CA ASN A 200 1.21 -6.28 -9.62
C ASN A 200 0.85 -5.90 -8.17
N HIS A 201 -0.02 -4.92 -7.99
CA HIS A 201 -0.47 -4.42 -6.70
C HIS A 201 -1.96 -4.11 -6.73
N ALA A 202 -2.65 -4.26 -5.60
CA ALA A 202 -4.00 -3.77 -5.42
C ALA A 202 -4.07 -2.24 -5.60
N ILE A 203 -5.20 -1.74 -6.07
CA ILE A 203 -5.44 -0.30 -6.09
C ILE A 203 -5.85 0.13 -4.69
N ASP A 204 -4.97 0.85 -4.03
CA ASP A 204 -5.17 1.41 -2.69
C ASP A 204 -4.90 2.92 -2.64
N THR A 205 -4.47 3.50 -3.75
CA THR A 205 -4.01 4.88 -3.87
C THR A 205 -4.63 5.56 -5.09
N ILE A 206 -4.87 6.86 -5.01
CA ILE A 206 -5.21 7.73 -6.15
C ILE A 206 -4.13 8.79 -6.28
N THR A 207 -3.67 9.03 -7.51
CA THR A 207 -2.73 10.11 -7.82
C THR A 207 -3.37 11.11 -8.77
N ILE A 208 -3.50 12.35 -8.34
CA ILE A 208 -4.09 13.42 -9.14
C ILE A 208 -2.98 14.23 -9.81
N HIS A 209 -3.13 14.43 -11.12
CA HIS A 209 -2.23 15.21 -11.97
C HIS A 209 -2.99 16.39 -12.62
N CYS A 210 -2.25 17.35 -13.17
CA CYS A 210 -2.80 18.39 -14.04
C CYS A 210 -2.35 18.17 -15.49
N PHE A 211 -3.33 18.00 -16.38
CA PHE A 211 -3.13 18.01 -17.82
C PHE A 211 -3.17 19.46 -18.28
N VAL A 212 -2.00 20.07 -18.48
CA VAL A 212 -1.89 21.48 -18.84
C VAL A 212 -2.55 21.73 -20.19
N GLY A 213 -3.73 22.35 -20.18
CA GLY A 213 -4.55 22.67 -21.34
C GLY A 213 -6.05 22.44 -21.08
N GLN A 214 -6.88 23.29 -21.67
CA GLN A 214 -8.34 23.25 -21.58
C GLN A 214 -8.90 22.27 -22.62
N VAL A 215 -8.65 20.97 -22.42
CA VAL A 215 -9.04 19.91 -23.34
C VAL A 215 -10.26 19.13 -22.86
N THR A 216 -11.01 18.52 -23.78
CA THR A 216 -11.99 17.47 -23.45
C THR A 216 -11.28 16.17 -23.09
N ALA A 217 -11.97 15.25 -22.43
CA ALA A 217 -11.41 13.93 -22.13
C ALA A 217 -10.95 13.18 -23.39
N LYS A 218 -11.72 13.29 -24.49
CA LYS A 218 -11.34 12.69 -25.79
C LYS A 218 -10.00 13.23 -26.26
N ARG A 219 -9.84 14.54 -26.29
CA ARG A 219 -8.58 15.17 -26.74
C ARG A 219 -7.41 14.82 -25.82
N GLY A 220 -7.64 14.76 -24.51
CA GLY A 220 -6.62 14.33 -23.56
C GLY A 220 -6.19 12.87 -23.78
N CYS A 221 -7.13 11.96 -24.04
CA CYS A 221 -6.81 10.57 -24.35
C CYS A 221 -6.04 10.43 -25.68
N GLU A 222 -6.39 11.22 -26.70
CA GLU A 222 -5.67 11.23 -28.00
C GLU A 222 -4.17 11.54 -27.84
N VAL A 223 -3.80 12.42 -26.89
CA VAL A 223 -2.39 12.78 -26.62
C VAL A 223 -1.56 11.58 -26.17
N PHE A 224 -2.17 10.58 -25.56
CA PHE A 224 -1.48 9.38 -25.07
C PHE A 224 -1.50 8.20 -26.05
N GLN A 225 -2.09 8.35 -27.25
CA GLN A 225 -2.15 7.27 -28.25
C GLN A 225 -0.82 6.96 -28.93
N PRO A 226 0.02 7.95 -29.31
CA PRO A 226 1.30 7.63 -29.93
C PRO A 226 2.21 6.85 -28.97
N SER A 227 2.78 5.73 -29.41
CA SER A 227 3.73 4.94 -28.60
C SER A 227 4.98 5.75 -28.22
N SER A 228 5.38 6.68 -29.11
CA SER A 228 6.49 7.61 -28.89
C SER A 228 6.25 8.60 -27.73
N LYS A 229 5.00 8.72 -27.24
CA LYS A 229 4.68 9.59 -26.11
C LYS A 229 5.39 9.16 -24.82
N GLY A 230 5.59 7.86 -24.61
CA GLY A 230 6.27 7.31 -23.45
C GLY A 230 5.61 7.66 -22.10
N ALA A 231 4.33 8.06 -22.14
CA ALA A 231 3.55 8.46 -20.96
C ALA A 231 2.08 8.14 -21.16
N SER A 232 1.34 7.97 -20.06
CA SER A 232 -0.11 7.76 -20.06
C SER A 232 -0.68 7.98 -18.65
N CYS A 233 -2.01 7.97 -18.52
CA CYS A 233 -2.73 7.94 -17.24
C CYS A 233 -3.84 6.90 -17.33
N ASN A 234 -4.43 6.53 -16.19
CA ASN A 234 -5.64 5.69 -16.22
C ASN A 234 -6.83 6.50 -16.74
N TYR A 235 -7.06 7.68 -16.21
CA TYR A 235 -8.19 8.52 -16.60
C TYR A 235 -7.77 9.94 -16.95
N VAL A 236 -8.52 10.56 -17.88
CA VAL A 236 -8.51 11.99 -18.13
C VAL A 236 -9.85 12.58 -17.72
N VAL A 237 -9.85 13.63 -16.91
CA VAL A 237 -11.01 14.47 -16.66
C VAL A 237 -10.87 15.71 -17.52
N GLY A 238 -11.80 15.90 -18.46
CA GLY A 238 -11.84 17.04 -19.37
C GLY A 238 -12.25 18.33 -18.68
N TYR A 239 -11.92 19.44 -19.28
CA TYR A 239 -12.29 20.78 -18.83
C TYR A 239 -13.81 21.00 -18.79
N ASP A 240 -14.54 20.29 -19.63
CA ASP A 240 -16.00 20.24 -19.73
C ASP A 240 -16.66 19.27 -18.72
N GLY A 241 -15.86 18.54 -17.94
CA GLY A 241 -16.31 17.52 -17.00
C GLY A 241 -16.46 16.12 -17.63
N SER A 242 -16.12 15.93 -18.91
CA SER A 242 -16.08 14.62 -19.54
C SER A 242 -15.01 13.73 -18.91
N ILE A 243 -15.21 12.39 -18.92
CA ILE A 243 -14.25 11.43 -18.37
C ILE A 243 -13.85 10.42 -19.45
N GLY A 244 -12.54 10.24 -19.64
CA GLY A 244 -11.95 9.29 -20.56
C GLY A 244 -11.08 8.26 -19.88
N LEU A 245 -11.11 7.01 -20.38
CA LEU A 245 -10.26 5.91 -19.99
C LEU A 245 -9.11 5.75 -20.99
N CYS A 246 -7.87 5.95 -20.54
CA CYS A 246 -6.66 5.81 -21.37
C CYS A 246 -5.90 4.53 -21.06
N VAL A 247 -5.88 4.06 -19.80
CA VAL A 247 -5.27 2.78 -19.39
C VAL A 247 -6.24 2.09 -18.44
N GLU A 248 -6.55 0.82 -18.72
CA GLU A 248 -7.42 0.03 -17.86
C GLU A 248 -6.84 -0.10 -16.46
N GLU A 249 -7.69 -0.13 -15.43
CA GLU A 249 -7.23 -0.23 -14.03
C GLU A 249 -6.46 -1.51 -13.73
N LYS A 250 -6.65 -2.57 -14.50
CA LYS A 250 -5.84 -3.80 -14.40
C LYS A 250 -4.38 -3.62 -14.84
N ASP A 251 -4.08 -2.54 -15.57
CA ASP A 251 -2.76 -2.23 -16.11
C ASP A 251 -2.15 -1.02 -15.39
N ARG A 252 -0.82 -0.96 -15.32
CA ARG A 252 -0.11 0.21 -14.81
C ARG A 252 0.01 1.27 -15.88
N SER A 253 -0.44 2.48 -15.61
CA SER A 253 -0.14 3.66 -16.41
C SER A 253 1.31 4.11 -16.25
N TRP A 254 1.80 4.93 -17.19
CA TRP A 254 3.12 5.58 -17.13
C TRP A 254 2.93 7.07 -16.87
N CYS A 255 2.46 7.41 -15.68
CA CYS A 255 1.99 8.76 -15.35
C CYS A 255 2.91 9.53 -14.41
N THR A 256 3.17 8.94 -13.23
CA THR A 256 3.87 9.65 -12.17
C THR A 256 5.36 9.71 -12.42
N GLY A 257 5.93 8.81 -13.15
CA GLY A 257 7.34 8.73 -13.56
C GLY A 257 8.31 9.44 -12.60
N GLY A 258 9.52 9.20 -12.57
CA GLY A 258 10.46 9.90 -11.72
C GLY A 258 11.33 8.95 -10.93
N TYR A 259 12.57 9.38 -10.77
CA TYR A 259 13.59 8.60 -10.08
C TYR A 259 13.68 8.91 -8.59
N LYS A 260 13.02 10.01 -8.14
CA LYS A 260 12.97 10.38 -6.73
C LYS A 260 12.16 9.34 -5.97
N LYS A 261 12.77 8.77 -4.94
CA LYS A 261 12.09 7.85 -4.04
C LYS A 261 11.53 8.60 -2.83
N VAL A 262 10.28 8.28 -2.47
CA VAL A 262 9.66 8.69 -1.22
C VAL A 262 9.33 7.41 -0.47
N ASN A 263 9.93 7.21 0.70
CA ASN A 263 9.82 5.96 1.48
C ASN A 263 10.12 4.69 0.65
N GLY A 264 11.12 4.74 -0.21
CA GLY A 264 11.49 3.62 -1.08
C GLY A 264 10.64 3.49 -2.33
N ILE A 265 9.57 4.26 -2.50
CA ILE A 265 8.65 4.21 -3.63
C ILE A 265 9.07 5.26 -4.67
N SER A 266 9.41 4.82 -5.88
CA SER A 266 9.59 5.69 -7.05
C SER A 266 8.23 6.02 -7.69
N GLY A 267 8.17 7.05 -8.53
CA GLY A 267 6.96 7.40 -9.26
C GLY A 267 6.37 6.22 -10.04
N SER A 268 7.24 5.44 -10.72
CA SER A 268 6.80 4.24 -11.44
C SER A 268 6.22 3.16 -10.53
N SER A 269 6.78 2.99 -9.33
CA SER A 269 6.26 2.04 -8.34
C SER A 269 4.93 2.51 -7.74
N ASN A 270 4.76 3.83 -7.56
CA ASN A 270 3.49 4.42 -7.14
C ASN A 270 2.36 4.09 -8.13
N ASP A 271 2.64 4.14 -9.44
CA ASP A 271 1.65 3.85 -10.49
C ASP A 271 1.16 2.38 -10.48
N TYR A 272 1.85 1.47 -9.80
CA TYR A 272 1.36 0.10 -9.60
C TYR A 272 0.22 0.02 -8.58
N GLN A 273 0.25 0.86 -7.55
CA GLN A 273 -0.77 0.87 -6.49
C GLN A 273 -1.81 1.98 -6.68
N ALA A 274 -1.54 2.96 -7.56
CA ALA A 274 -2.39 4.10 -7.77
C ALA A 274 -3.20 4.02 -9.07
N VAL A 275 -4.44 4.49 -9.03
CA VAL A 275 -5.13 5.00 -10.22
C VAL A 275 -4.69 6.44 -10.42
N THR A 276 -4.18 6.74 -11.62
CA THR A 276 -3.69 8.07 -11.98
C THR A 276 -4.72 8.82 -12.80
N ILE A 277 -4.96 10.08 -12.45
CA ILE A 277 -5.98 10.93 -13.07
C ILE A 277 -5.34 12.24 -13.53
N GLU A 278 -5.35 12.50 -14.83
CA GLU A 278 -4.97 13.78 -15.42
C GLU A 278 -6.20 14.67 -15.53
N VAL A 279 -6.17 15.84 -14.92
CA VAL A 279 -7.29 16.80 -14.93
C VAL A 279 -6.94 17.98 -15.82
N ALA A 280 -7.74 18.23 -16.85
CA ALA A 280 -7.56 19.38 -17.74
C ALA A 280 -7.70 20.70 -16.96
N CYS A 281 -6.74 21.59 -17.15
CA CYS A 281 -6.63 22.84 -16.39
C CYS A 281 -6.19 23.99 -17.30
N GLU A 282 -6.14 25.20 -16.75
CA GLU A 282 -5.54 26.35 -17.42
C GLU A 282 -4.06 26.13 -17.71
N ALA A 283 -3.56 26.79 -18.75
CA ALA A 283 -2.17 26.67 -19.19
C ALA A 283 -1.19 27.42 -18.28
N LYS A 284 -1.67 28.32 -17.43
CA LYS A 284 -0.87 29.17 -16.56
C LYS A 284 -1.16 28.89 -15.09
N HIS A 285 -0.16 29.14 -14.25
CA HIS A 285 -0.31 29.12 -12.80
C HIS A 285 -1.54 29.97 -12.36
N PRO A 286 -2.37 29.50 -11.42
CA PRO A 286 -2.23 28.33 -10.56
C PRO A 286 -2.73 27.00 -11.17
N TYR A 287 -2.96 26.92 -12.48
CA TYR A 287 -3.49 25.76 -13.21
C TYR A 287 -4.91 25.42 -12.74
N ALA A 288 -5.78 26.44 -12.78
CA ALA A 288 -7.16 26.31 -12.33
C ALA A 288 -7.96 25.32 -13.20
N ILE A 289 -8.88 24.61 -12.58
CA ILE A 289 -9.84 23.73 -13.25
C ILE A 289 -11.25 24.29 -13.11
N THR A 290 -12.16 23.90 -14.01
CA THR A 290 -13.56 24.31 -13.93
C THR A 290 -14.30 23.60 -12.81
N GLU A 291 -15.45 24.13 -12.41
CA GLU A 291 -16.36 23.47 -11.48
C GLU A 291 -16.87 22.14 -12.02
N LYS A 292 -17.10 22.02 -13.34
CA LYS A 292 -17.48 20.78 -14.01
C LYS A 292 -16.38 19.72 -13.88
N ALA A 293 -15.12 20.10 -14.13
CA ALA A 293 -13.98 19.20 -13.97
C ALA A 293 -13.79 18.79 -12.50
N MET A 294 -13.97 19.71 -11.55
CA MET A 294 -13.91 19.43 -10.12
C MET A 294 -15.00 18.45 -9.69
N ALA A 295 -16.23 18.65 -10.12
CA ALA A 295 -17.34 17.76 -9.83
C ALA A 295 -17.07 16.34 -10.40
N ALA A 296 -16.64 16.25 -11.67
CA ALA A 296 -16.31 14.99 -12.33
C ALA A 296 -15.13 14.26 -11.63
N LEU A 297 -14.11 14.99 -11.20
CA LEU A 297 -12.99 14.44 -10.44
C LEU A 297 -13.43 13.80 -9.12
N ILE A 298 -14.32 14.48 -8.38
CA ILE A 298 -14.86 13.98 -7.10
C ILE A 298 -15.68 12.72 -7.32
N GLU A 299 -16.55 12.70 -8.35
CA GLU A 299 -17.34 11.50 -8.71
C GLU A 299 -16.44 10.32 -9.09
N LEU A 300 -15.44 10.57 -9.94
CA LEU A 300 -14.50 9.55 -10.40
C LEU A 300 -13.69 8.98 -9.21
N CYS A 301 -13.14 9.83 -8.34
CA CYS A 301 -12.43 9.39 -7.15
C CYS A 301 -13.33 8.55 -6.22
N THR A 302 -14.61 8.95 -6.07
CA THR A 302 -15.59 8.20 -5.26
C THR A 302 -15.87 6.83 -5.84
N ASP A 303 -16.07 6.73 -7.15
CA ASP A 303 -16.28 5.48 -7.86
C ASP A 303 -15.06 4.56 -7.77
N ILE A 304 -13.86 5.08 -7.99
CA ILE A 304 -12.60 4.32 -7.83
C ILE A 304 -12.49 3.78 -6.40
N CYS A 305 -12.75 4.59 -5.39
CA CYS A 305 -12.72 4.16 -3.99
C CYS A 305 -13.71 3.00 -3.73
N ARG A 306 -14.95 3.11 -4.19
CA ARG A 306 -15.98 2.07 -4.01
C ARG A 306 -15.58 0.74 -4.66
N ARG A 307 -15.17 0.79 -5.93
CA ARG A 307 -14.84 -0.41 -6.71
C ARG A 307 -13.59 -1.12 -6.18
N ASN A 308 -12.64 -0.39 -5.64
CA ASN A 308 -11.37 -0.92 -5.14
C ASN A 308 -11.34 -1.10 -3.61
N GLY A 309 -12.50 -0.96 -2.92
CA GLY A 309 -12.60 -1.19 -1.48
C GLY A 309 -11.88 -0.16 -0.61
N ILE A 310 -11.52 1.01 -1.16
CA ILE A 310 -10.93 2.12 -0.42
C ILE A 310 -12.03 2.77 0.43
N LYS A 311 -12.02 2.46 1.73
CA LYS A 311 -13.07 2.91 2.65
C LYS A 311 -13.05 4.41 2.92
N LYS A 312 -11.87 5.03 2.81
CA LYS A 312 -11.66 6.46 3.06
C LYS A 312 -10.52 6.99 2.22
N LEU A 313 -10.74 8.10 1.53
CA LEU A 313 -9.67 8.83 0.85
C LEU A 313 -8.97 9.74 1.85
N LEU A 314 -7.66 9.56 2.04
CA LEU A 314 -6.87 10.19 3.09
C LEU A 314 -5.84 11.14 2.48
N TRP A 315 -5.91 12.39 2.91
CA TRP A 315 -4.94 13.43 2.58
C TRP A 315 -4.44 14.12 3.85
N SER A 316 -3.16 13.94 4.18
CA SER A 316 -2.48 14.66 5.27
C SER A 316 -1.53 15.73 4.76
N GLY A 317 -1.24 15.75 3.46
CA GLY A 317 -0.23 16.64 2.88
C GLY A 317 1.22 16.26 3.20
N ASP A 318 1.43 15.14 3.85
CA ASP A 318 2.78 14.67 4.25
C ASP A 318 3.31 13.60 3.29
N LYS A 319 4.32 14.00 2.48
CA LYS A 319 5.00 13.07 1.56
C LYS A 319 5.67 11.88 2.25
N ASN A 320 6.01 12.01 3.54
CA ASN A 320 6.64 10.93 4.30
C ASN A 320 5.67 9.78 4.63
N LEU A 321 4.39 9.96 4.34
CA LEU A 321 3.37 8.92 4.47
C LEU A 321 3.08 8.17 3.17
N VAL A 322 3.78 8.49 2.08
CA VAL A 322 3.69 7.70 0.82
C VAL A 322 4.06 6.24 1.12
N GLY A 323 3.24 5.31 0.63
CA GLY A 323 3.39 3.87 0.91
C GLY A 323 2.71 3.40 2.19
N ASN A 324 2.04 4.30 2.91
CA ASN A 324 1.19 3.96 4.05
C ASN A 324 -0.27 4.35 3.75
N PRO A 325 -1.01 3.52 2.99
CA PRO A 325 -2.36 3.84 2.55
C PRO A 325 -3.36 3.97 3.71
N ALA A 326 -3.05 3.42 4.88
CA ALA A 326 -3.86 3.58 6.09
C ALA A 326 -3.80 5.00 6.67
N LYS A 327 -2.77 5.78 6.34
CA LYS A 327 -2.59 7.17 6.80
C LYS A 327 -2.73 8.19 5.68
N GLN A 328 -2.33 7.82 4.45
CA GLN A 328 -2.42 8.66 3.26
C GLN A 328 -2.45 7.81 2.00
N ASN A 329 -3.53 7.89 1.23
CA ASN A 329 -3.73 7.18 -0.03
C ASN A 329 -4.10 8.11 -1.19
N LEU A 330 -3.97 9.40 -1.00
CA LEU A 330 -4.00 10.41 -2.05
C LEU A 330 -2.59 10.97 -2.22
N THR A 331 -2.02 10.87 -3.43
CA THR A 331 -0.65 11.28 -3.74
C THR A 331 -0.61 12.24 -4.92
N VAL A 332 0.54 12.86 -5.17
CA VAL A 332 0.73 13.85 -6.22
C VAL A 332 2.10 13.72 -6.88
N HIS A 333 2.18 14.08 -8.16
CA HIS A 333 3.40 13.96 -8.97
C HIS A 333 4.60 14.71 -8.39
N ARG A 334 4.40 15.92 -7.83
CA ARG A 334 5.49 16.76 -7.29
C ARG A 334 6.28 16.11 -6.15
N TRP A 335 5.76 15.07 -5.56
CA TRP A 335 6.50 14.31 -4.54
C TRP A 335 7.56 13.38 -5.13
N PHE A 336 7.36 12.90 -6.35
CA PHE A 336 8.21 11.91 -7.01
C PHE A 336 9.14 12.52 -8.07
N ALA A 337 8.84 13.70 -8.57
CA ALA A 337 9.62 14.39 -9.57
C ALA A 337 9.65 15.91 -9.31
N ASN A 338 10.60 16.62 -9.93
CA ASN A 338 10.63 18.08 -9.89
C ASN A 338 9.61 18.66 -10.87
N LYS A 339 8.35 18.67 -10.48
CA LYS A 339 7.20 19.12 -11.30
C LYS A 339 6.27 20.01 -10.49
N ALA A 340 5.60 20.96 -11.16
CA ALA A 340 4.54 21.75 -10.52
C ALA A 340 3.22 20.98 -10.34
N CYS A 341 3.05 19.85 -11.05
CA CYS A 341 1.86 19.00 -11.00
C CYS A 341 1.51 18.53 -9.58
N PRO A 342 0.23 18.60 -9.16
CA PRO A 342 -1.00 18.85 -9.93
C PRO A 342 -1.39 20.33 -10.09
N GLY A 343 -0.47 21.27 -9.93
CA GLY A 343 -0.75 22.70 -9.88
C GLY A 343 -1.23 23.14 -8.49
N ASP A 344 -1.05 24.42 -8.18
CA ASP A 344 -1.36 24.91 -6.83
C ASP A 344 -2.88 24.97 -6.60
N TYR A 345 -3.66 25.16 -7.64
CA TYR A 345 -5.12 25.16 -7.53
C TYR A 345 -5.67 23.84 -6.98
N ILE A 346 -5.26 22.70 -7.56
CA ILE A 346 -5.68 21.38 -7.09
C ILE A 346 -4.98 21.05 -5.78
N TYR A 347 -3.67 21.31 -5.65
CA TYR A 347 -2.88 20.94 -4.48
C TYR A 347 -3.45 21.50 -3.18
N GLN A 348 -3.83 22.78 -3.18
CA GLN A 348 -4.45 23.43 -2.01
C GLN A 348 -5.84 22.90 -1.68
N ARG A 349 -6.50 22.19 -2.60
CA ARG A 349 -7.85 21.63 -2.46
C ARG A 349 -7.92 20.14 -2.25
N LEU A 350 -6.78 19.44 -2.17
CA LEU A 350 -6.78 17.98 -2.01
C LEU A 350 -7.46 17.52 -0.73
N GLY A 351 -7.36 18.29 0.35
CA GLY A 351 -8.12 18.03 1.59
C GLY A 351 -9.63 18.12 1.39
N ASP A 352 -10.09 19.16 0.69
CA ASP A 352 -11.52 19.36 0.37
C ASP A 352 -12.03 18.29 -0.59
N ILE A 353 -11.21 17.91 -1.60
CA ILE A 353 -11.53 16.82 -2.51
C ILE A 353 -11.71 15.52 -1.72
N ALA A 354 -10.75 15.18 -0.85
CA ALA A 354 -10.84 13.99 0.00
C ALA A 354 -12.07 14.02 0.91
N ALA A 355 -12.37 15.16 1.53
CA ALA A 355 -13.56 15.33 2.39
C ALA A 355 -14.86 15.10 1.61
N LYS A 356 -15.00 15.68 0.40
CA LYS A 356 -16.18 15.53 -0.46
C LYS A 356 -16.33 14.06 -0.96
N VAL A 357 -15.24 13.40 -1.32
CA VAL A 357 -15.23 11.98 -1.67
C VAL A 357 -15.69 11.14 -0.48
N ASN A 358 -15.16 11.39 0.72
CA ASN A 358 -15.51 10.68 1.93
C ASN A 358 -16.98 10.86 2.32
N ALA A 359 -17.53 12.06 2.19
CA ALA A 359 -18.96 12.29 2.38
C ALA A 359 -19.83 11.43 1.45
N LYS A 360 -19.42 11.30 0.15
CA LYS A 360 -20.10 10.44 -0.81
C LYS A 360 -19.90 8.93 -0.55
N LEU A 361 -18.83 8.55 0.15
CA LEU A 361 -18.59 7.18 0.61
C LEU A 361 -19.41 6.83 1.86
N GLY A 362 -20.13 7.79 2.45
CA GLY A 362 -20.87 7.59 3.70
C GLY A 362 -19.96 7.55 4.93
N VAL A 363 -18.71 8.01 4.78
CA VAL A 363 -17.82 8.17 5.93
C VAL A 363 -18.31 9.39 6.70
N THR A 364 -18.96 9.15 7.82
CA THR A 364 -19.28 10.23 8.76
C THR A 364 -17.95 10.90 9.15
N PRO A 365 -17.77 12.21 8.95
CA PRO A 365 -16.64 12.89 9.53
C PRO A 365 -16.61 12.51 11.02
N PRO A 366 -15.44 12.25 11.63
CA PRO A 366 -15.36 12.24 13.09
C PRO A 366 -16.09 13.52 13.52
N ALA A 367 -17.03 13.40 14.45
CA ALA A 367 -17.69 14.58 15.01
C ALA A 367 -16.60 15.63 15.16
N GLU A 368 -16.72 16.74 14.44
CA GLU A 368 -15.70 17.78 14.45
C GLU A 368 -15.40 18.07 15.90
N THR A 369 -14.33 17.47 16.44
CA THR A 369 -13.59 18.13 17.48
C THR A 369 -13.02 19.34 16.73
N LYS A 370 -13.78 20.41 16.66
CA LYS A 370 -13.23 21.75 16.41
C LYS A 370 -11.94 21.74 17.18
N PRO A 371 -10.76 21.97 16.55
CA PRO A 371 -9.63 22.31 17.37
C PRO A 371 -10.19 23.43 18.23
N VAL A 372 -10.22 23.22 19.54
CA VAL A 372 -10.56 24.29 20.49
C VAL A 372 -9.36 25.21 20.37
N SER A 373 -9.40 26.02 19.31
CA SER A 373 -8.54 27.14 19.19
C SER A 373 -8.92 28.04 20.36
N THR A 374 -8.04 28.09 21.35
CA THR A 374 -8.22 29.00 22.45
C THR A 374 -8.04 30.41 21.91
N VAL A 375 -9.08 30.94 21.28
CA VAL A 375 -9.12 32.36 20.97
C VAL A 375 -9.29 33.11 22.29
N PRO A 376 -8.65 34.27 22.44
CA PRO A 376 -7.86 34.99 21.43
C PRO A 376 -6.42 34.55 21.36
N TYR A 377 -5.84 34.57 20.15
CA TYR A 377 -4.41 34.36 19.93
C TYR A 377 -3.85 35.35 18.90
N LYS A 378 -2.51 35.49 18.84
CA LYS A 378 -1.85 36.42 17.93
C LYS A 378 -1.42 35.69 16.66
N VAL A 379 -1.50 36.35 15.52
CA VAL A 379 -0.95 35.93 14.23
C VAL A 379 -0.08 37.02 13.65
N ARG A 380 0.99 36.61 12.92
CA ARG A 380 1.80 37.51 12.10
C ARG A 380 1.34 37.39 10.65
N ILE A 381 0.99 38.53 10.06
CA ILE A 381 0.68 38.67 8.63
C ILE A 381 1.89 39.34 7.96
N THR A 382 2.43 38.70 6.92
CA THR A 382 3.53 39.21 6.10
C THR A 382 3.09 39.58 4.68
N ALA A 383 1.93 39.07 4.25
CA ALA A 383 1.35 39.40 2.95
C ALA A 383 0.99 40.89 2.89
N THR A 384 1.24 41.50 1.74
CA THR A 384 0.99 42.92 1.47
C THR A 384 -0.35 43.18 0.78
N ASP A 385 -1.01 42.13 0.30
CA ASP A 385 -2.24 42.17 -0.50
C ASP A 385 -3.41 41.38 0.12
N LEU A 386 -3.27 40.92 1.36
CA LEU A 386 -4.28 40.14 2.06
C LEU A 386 -5.52 41.03 2.33
N ARG A 387 -6.68 40.59 1.85
CA ARG A 387 -7.95 41.34 1.95
C ARG A 387 -8.64 41.07 3.28
N ILE A 388 -9.26 42.10 3.84
CA ILE A 388 -10.21 41.97 4.94
C ILE A 388 -11.61 41.90 4.35
N ARG A 389 -12.42 40.94 4.81
CA ARG A 389 -13.76 40.70 4.32
C ARG A 389 -14.82 40.83 5.43
N LYS A 390 -16.05 41.08 5.01
CA LYS A 390 -17.20 41.27 5.91
C LYS A 390 -17.55 39.98 6.67
N GLY A 391 -17.29 38.84 6.06
CA GLY A 391 -17.52 37.49 6.59
C GLY A 391 -16.42 36.50 6.21
N PRO A 392 -16.47 35.26 6.76
CA PRO A 392 -15.55 34.22 6.46
C PRO A 392 -15.84 33.64 5.06
N GLY A 393 -15.07 34.03 4.04
CA GLY A 393 -15.22 33.52 2.69
C GLY A 393 -14.89 34.52 1.59
N THR A 394 -14.36 34.05 0.46
CA THR A 394 -14.08 34.86 -0.73
C THR A 394 -15.35 35.34 -1.42
N ASN A 395 -16.49 34.77 -1.12
CA ASN A 395 -17.82 35.12 -1.58
C ASN A 395 -18.46 36.27 -0.77
N THR A 396 -17.77 36.81 0.25
CA THR A 396 -18.25 37.96 1.04
C THR A 396 -17.54 39.24 0.61
N ASP A 397 -18.20 40.39 0.85
CA ASP A 397 -17.71 41.71 0.46
C ASP A 397 -16.33 42.00 1.04
N ILE A 398 -15.52 42.71 0.26
CA ILE A 398 -14.23 43.22 0.70
C ILE A 398 -14.44 44.49 1.47
N VAL A 399 -14.05 44.51 2.76
CA VAL A 399 -14.09 45.68 3.60
C VAL A 399 -12.83 46.56 3.40
N GLN A 400 -11.69 45.87 3.21
CA GLN A 400 -10.42 46.53 2.95
C GLN A 400 -9.59 45.72 1.96
N LYS A 401 -9.03 46.38 0.93
CA LYS A 401 -8.30 45.69 -0.15
C LYS A 401 -6.97 45.05 0.26
N ALA A 402 -6.30 45.66 1.25
CA ALA A 402 -5.04 45.11 1.79
C ALA A 402 -4.91 45.46 3.26
N ILE A 403 -4.52 44.47 4.07
CA ILE A 403 -4.12 44.67 5.46
C ILE A 403 -2.62 44.97 5.49
N LYS A 404 -2.19 45.89 6.34
CA LYS A 404 -0.74 46.16 6.54
C LYS A 404 -0.08 44.94 7.19
N PRO A 405 1.13 44.55 6.75
CA PRO A 405 1.91 43.54 7.47
C PRO A 405 2.06 43.89 8.97
N GLY A 406 1.92 42.91 9.83
CA GLY A 406 1.98 43.14 11.27
C GLY A 406 1.51 41.97 12.11
N VAL A 407 1.34 42.22 13.41
CA VAL A 407 0.79 41.26 14.38
C VAL A 407 -0.62 41.63 14.72
N TYR A 408 -1.53 40.68 14.57
CA TYR A 408 -2.97 40.85 14.76
C TYR A 408 -3.50 39.80 15.74
N THR A 409 -4.55 40.14 16.46
CA THR A 409 -5.25 39.23 17.39
C THR A 409 -6.49 38.66 16.71
N ILE A 410 -6.60 37.36 16.67
CA ILE A 410 -7.77 36.61 16.19
C ILE A 410 -8.68 36.33 17.40
N VAL A 411 -9.96 36.67 17.30
CA VAL A 411 -10.95 36.51 18.39
C VAL A 411 -12.04 35.49 18.03
N SER A 412 -12.13 35.06 16.80
CA SER A 412 -13.06 34.00 16.35
C SER A 412 -12.50 33.36 15.11
N GLU A 413 -12.79 32.09 14.90
CA GLU A 413 -12.46 31.33 13.69
C GLU A 413 -13.73 30.80 13.05
N ALA A 414 -13.73 30.70 11.72
CA ALA A 414 -14.81 30.09 10.96
C ALA A 414 -14.28 29.52 9.64
N THR A 415 -14.90 28.45 9.16
CA THR A 415 -14.70 27.95 7.81
C THR A 415 -15.42 28.82 6.81
N GLY A 416 -14.88 28.94 5.58
CA GLY A 416 -15.49 29.74 4.54
C GLY A 416 -14.78 29.52 3.19
N GLN A 417 -15.44 29.94 2.11
CA GLN A 417 -14.89 29.74 0.77
C GLN A 417 -13.53 30.44 0.60
N GLY A 418 -12.57 29.76 -0.03
CA GLY A 418 -11.29 30.35 -0.46
C GLY A 418 -10.18 30.39 0.59
N ALA A 419 -10.37 29.78 1.75
CA ALA A 419 -9.34 29.50 2.75
C ALA A 419 -9.72 28.29 3.61
N ILE A 420 -8.73 27.63 4.20
CA ILE A 420 -8.95 26.52 5.14
C ILE A 420 -9.66 27.05 6.39
N LEU A 421 -9.22 28.22 6.85
CA LEU A 421 -9.77 28.85 8.04
C LEU A 421 -9.74 30.38 7.91
N TRP A 422 -10.78 31.03 8.39
CA TRP A 422 -10.91 32.49 8.46
C TRP A 422 -10.82 32.93 9.91
N GLY A 423 -10.05 33.97 10.16
CA GLY A 423 -9.93 34.57 11.49
C GLY A 423 -10.57 35.94 11.57
N LYS A 424 -11.46 36.17 12.56
CA LYS A 424 -12.01 37.48 12.87
C LYS A 424 -11.01 38.32 13.64
N LEU A 425 -10.70 39.49 13.13
CA LEU A 425 -9.77 40.40 13.75
C LEU A 425 -10.43 41.05 15.03
N LYS A 426 -9.62 41.19 16.09
CA LYS A 426 -10.07 41.81 17.35
C LYS A 426 -10.55 43.25 17.16
N SER A 427 -10.06 43.97 16.16
CA SER A 427 -10.50 45.29 15.77
C SER A 427 -11.99 45.37 15.34
N GLY A 428 -12.61 44.23 15.05
CA GLY A 428 -13.98 44.16 14.55
C GLY A 428 -14.12 44.50 13.06
N ILE A 429 -13.06 44.94 12.39
CA ILE A 429 -13.12 45.41 10.99
C ILE A 429 -13.54 44.30 10.02
N GLY A 430 -13.29 43.02 10.34
CA GLY A 430 -13.68 41.90 9.48
C GLY A 430 -12.84 40.64 9.68
N TRP A 431 -12.82 39.82 8.62
CA TRP A 431 -12.23 38.51 8.58
C TRP A 431 -11.05 38.46 7.59
N VAL A 432 -10.00 37.75 7.95
CA VAL A 432 -8.84 37.47 7.12
C VAL A 432 -8.65 35.97 6.94
N SER A 433 -8.12 35.55 5.77
CA SER A 433 -7.70 34.17 5.58
C SER A 433 -6.51 33.86 6.49
N LEU A 434 -6.60 32.80 7.27
CA LEU A 434 -5.52 32.35 8.15
C LEU A 434 -4.44 31.56 7.40
N ASP A 435 -4.69 31.16 6.14
CA ASP A 435 -3.71 30.47 5.29
C ASP A 435 -2.49 31.36 5.00
N TYR A 436 -2.63 32.68 5.13
CA TYR A 436 -1.56 33.67 4.96
C TYR A 436 -1.06 34.25 6.29
N CYS A 437 -1.35 33.57 7.40
CA CYS A 437 -1.02 34.03 8.73
C CYS A 437 -0.15 32.99 9.44
N LYS A 438 0.90 33.45 10.13
CA LYS A 438 1.68 32.61 11.03
C LYS A 438 1.20 32.81 12.47
N LYS A 439 0.62 31.78 13.10
CA LYS A 439 0.25 31.80 14.51
C LYS A 439 1.50 32.01 15.36
N LEU A 440 1.40 32.94 16.32
CA LEU A 440 2.44 33.19 17.31
C LEU A 440 2.12 32.42 18.57
N SER A 441 3.13 31.78 19.13
CA SER A 441 3.05 31.07 20.43
C SER A 441 2.81 32.03 21.57
#